data_e04b172f7ec7cd1273f181a65bbb0ba5
#
_entry.id   e04b172f7ec7cd1273f181a65bbb0ba5
#
_cell.length_a   1.000
_cell.length_b   1.000
_cell.length_c   1.000
_cell.angle_alpha   90.00
_cell.angle_beta   90.00
_cell.angle_gamma   90.00
#
_symmetry.space_group_name_H-M   'P 1'
#
loop_
_entity.id
_entity.type
_entity.pdbx_description
1 polymer ?
#
loop_
_entity_poly.entity_id
_entity_poly.type
_entity_poly.pdbx_seq_one_letter_code
_entity_poly.pdbx_strand_id
1 'polypeptide(L)'
;MTALDYLHLDDLLEIGKSVMPNFQVRDIGLLESAAARPQTTIFGKDAYKSFEEKAAALMHAIARNHPLIDGNKGLAWSATRTFCLMNGYDIKYSVTEAELLIVGIARGDYEVAEIVELLQIVRS
;
A
#
# COMPACT_ATOMS: atom_id res chain seq x y z
N MET A 1 -8.34 -19.62 12.05
CA MET A 1 -7.81 -18.67 11.07
C MET A 1 -8.42 -17.30 11.34
N THR A 2 -7.59 -16.29 11.51
CA THR A 2 -8.05 -14.94 11.78
C THR A 2 -8.30 -14.21 10.47
N ALA A 3 -9.45 -13.54 10.36
CA ALA A 3 -9.72 -12.70 9.19
C ALA A 3 -8.75 -11.52 9.17
N LEU A 4 -8.37 -11.06 7.98
CA LEU A 4 -7.52 -9.90 7.83
C LEU A 4 -8.30 -8.61 8.11
N ASP A 5 -7.60 -7.63 8.69
CA ASP A 5 -8.11 -6.27 8.82
C ASP A 5 -7.64 -5.46 7.63
N TYR A 6 -8.53 -4.69 7.05
CA TYR A 6 -8.23 -3.87 5.87
C TYR A 6 -8.28 -2.40 6.20
N LEU A 7 -7.49 -1.61 5.46
CA LEU A 7 -7.57 -0.16 5.51
C LEU A 7 -8.71 0.31 4.61
N HIS A 8 -9.49 1.25 5.09
CA HIS A 8 -10.57 1.89 4.34
C HIS A 8 -10.15 3.31 3.94
N LEU A 9 -10.96 3.98 3.16
CA LEU A 9 -10.67 5.35 2.72
C LEU A 9 -10.36 6.27 3.91
N ASP A 10 -11.17 6.20 4.96
CA ASP A 10 -10.99 7.04 6.15
C ASP A 10 -9.63 6.79 6.81
N ASP A 11 -9.17 5.55 6.81
CA ASP A 11 -7.86 5.20 7.37
C ASP A 11 -6.72 5.82 6.56
N LEU A 12 -6.83 5.76 5.23
CA LEU A 12 -5.82 6.37 4.36
C LEU A 12 -5.78 7.88 4.53
N LEU A 13 -6.93 8.52 4.71
CA LEU A 13 -6.99 9.95 4.99
C LEU A 13 -6.30 10.30 6.30
N GLU A 14 -6.55 9.52 7.35
CA GLU A 14 -5.92 9.73 8.66
C GLU A 14 -4.41 9.52 8.59
N ILE A 15 -3.96 8.48 7.92
CA ILE A 15 -2.52 8.21 7.75
C ILE A 15 -1.88 9.37 6.98
N GLY A 16 -2.50 9.82 5.90
CA GLY A 16 -2.00 10.93 5.10
C GLY A 16 -1.84 12.20 5.91
N LYS A 17 -2.85 12.53 6.72
CA LYS A 17 -2.80 13.70 7.59
C LYS A 17 -1.68 13.61 8.62
N SER A 18 -1.40 12.41 9.13
CA SER A 18 -0.39 12.21 10.17
C SER A 18 1.04 12.31 9.63
N VAL A 19 1.26 12.02 8.35
CA VAL A 19 2.61 12.00 7.77
C VAL A 19 2.95 13.25 6.96
N MET A 20 1.95 14.11 6.67
CA MET A 20 2.17 15.31 5.86
C MET A 20 1.47 16.53 6.44
N PRO A 21 2.21 17.65 6.61
CA PRO A 21 1.60 18.89 7.16
C PRO A 21 0.58 19.53 6.23
N ASN A 22 0.73 19.38 4.91
CA ASN A 22 -0.16 19.97 3.91
C ASN A 22 -0.82 18.88 3.07
N PHE A 23 -1.52 17.98 3.74
CA PHE A 23 -2.16 16.85 3.10
C PHE A 23 -3.28 17.32 2.16
N GLN A 24 -3.16 17.02 0.87
CA GLN A 24 -4.17 17.35 -0.14
C GLN A 24 -4.40 16.18 -1.08
N VAL A 25 -5.65 15.79 -1.25
CA VAL A 25 -6.04 14.72 -2.15
C VAL A 25 -6.22 15.29 -3.56
N ARG A 26 -5.55 14.67 -4.55
CA ARG A 26 -5.71 15.03 -5.95
C ARG A 26 -6.95 14.35 -6.54
N ASP A 27 -7.16 13.09 -6.21
CA ASP A 27 -8.24 12.26 -6.76
C ASP A 27 -8.73 11.29 -5.70
N ILE A 28 -9.89 11.60 -5.11
CA ILE A 28 -10.46 10.79 -4.04
C ILE A 28 -10.86 9.38 -4.53
N GLY A 29 -11.27 9.27 -5.78
CA GLY A 29 -11.61 7.97 -6.37
C GLY A 29 -10.41 7.04 -6.47
N LEU A 30 -9.23 7.57 -6.80
CA LEU A 30 -8.01 6.79 -6.83
C LEU A 30 -7.59 6.36 -5.42
N LEU A 31 -7.82 7.21 -4.42
CA LEU A 31 -7.51 6.86 -3.04
C LEU A 31 -8.46 5.76 -2.54
N GLU A 32 -9.74 5.89 -2.83
CA GLU A 32 -10.75 4.88 -2.49
C GLU A 32 -10.44 3.54 -3.19
N SER A 33 -10.09 3.59 -4.46
CA SER A 33 -9.70 2.43 -5.23
C SER A 33 -8.46 1.74 -4.65
N ALA A 34 -7.49 2.51 -4.17
CA ALA A 34 -6.30 1.96 -3.52
C ALA A 34 -6.67 1.20 -2.25
N ALA A 35 -7.56 1.77 -1.43
CA ALA A 35 -8.03 1.11 -0.21
C ALA A 35 -8.73 -0.21 -0.51
N ALA A 36 -9.51 -0.26 -1.58
CA ALA A 36 -10.28 -1.44 -1.96
C ALA A 36 -9.43 -2.51 -2.66
N ARG A 37 -8.31 -2.15 -3.25
CA ARG A 37 -7.54 -3.04 -4.11
C ARG A 37 -7.13 -4.37 -3.46
N PRO A 38 -6.66 -4.40 -2.20
CA PRO A 38 -6.30 -5.68 -1.57
C PRO A 38 -7.45 -6.69 -1.49
N GLN A 39 -8.70 -6.21 -1.52
CA GLN A 39 -9.89 -7.06 -1.43
C GLN A 39 -10.49 -7.41 -2.80
N THR A 40 -9.82 -7.05 -3.89
CA THR A 40 -10.31 -7.31 -5.25
C THR A 40 -10.57 -8.80 -5.45
N THR A 41 -11.73 -9.12 -6.04
CA THR A 41 -12.08 -10.49 -6.41
C THR A 41 -12.27 -10.58 -7.91
N ILE A 42 -11.98 -11.77 -8.45
CA ILE A 42 -12.21 -12.11 -9.86
C ILE A 42 -12.99 -13.43 -9.85
N PHE A 43 -14.22 -13.40 -10.38
CA PHE A 43 -15.11 -14.55 -10.36
C PHE A 43 -15.29 -15.14 -8.95
N GLY A 44 -15.45 -14.27 -7.95
CA GLY A 44 -15.69 -14.66 -6.57
C GLY A 44 -14.46 -15.14 -5.81
N LYS A 45 -13.28 -15.11 -6.41
CA LYS A 45 -12.02 -15.51 -5.77
C LYS A 45 -11.11 -14.32 -5.60
N ASP A 46 -10.31 -14.31 -4.53
CA ASP A 46 -9.35 -13.24 -4.29
C ASP A 46 -8.38 -13.11 -5.45
N ALA A 47 -8.26 -11.90 -6.00
CA ALA A 47 -7.25 -11.60 -7.02
C ALA A 47 -5.84 -11.68 -6.43
N TYR A 48 -5.68 -11.26 -5.18
CA TYR A 48 -4.43 -11.31 -4.42
C TYR A 48 -4.63 -12.29 -3.27
N LYS A 49 -4.09 -13.50 -3.39
CA LYS A 49 -4.42 -14.59 -2.49
C LYS A 49 -3.65 -14.56 -1.16
N SER A 50 -2.38 -14.18 -1.19
CA SER A 50 -1.57 -14.10 0.02
C SER A 50 -1.65 -12.70 0.64
N PHE A 51 -1.31 -12.60 1.93
CA PHE A 51 -1.21 -11.29 2.59
C PHE A 51 -0.17 -10.43 1.87
N GLU A 52 0.98 -11.01 1.53
CA GLU A 52 2.08 -10.32 0.86
C GLU A 52 1.63 -9.72 -0.47
N GLU A 53 0.84 -10.45 -1.23
CA GLU A 53 0.28 -9.93 -2.49
C GLU A 53 -0.68 -8.77 -2.24
N LYS A 54 -1.51 -8.85 -1.21
CA LYS A 54 -2.45 -7.78 -0.84
C LYS A 54 -1.70 -6.51 -0.43
N ALA A 55 -0.65 -6.65 0.36
CA ALA A 55 0.16 -5.50 0.79
C ALA A 55 0.90 -4.87 -0.40
N ALA A 56 1.46 -5.69 -1.28
CA ALA A 56 2.12 -5.20 -2.49
C ALA A 56 1.15 -4.48 -3.42
N ALA A 57 -0.09 -4.98 -3.53
CA ALA A 57 -1.13 -4.35 -4.35
C ALA A 57 -1.51 -2.98 -3.81
N LEU A 58 -1.60 -2.82 -2.49
CA LEU A 58 -1.86 -1.54 -1.85
C LEU A 58 -0.75 -0.53 -2.16
N MET A 59 0.49 -0.92 -1.97
CA MET A 59 1.64 -0.06 -2.26
C MET A 59 1.68 0.34 -3.73
N HIS A 60 1.46 -0.62 -4.62
CA HIS A 60 1.44 -0.38 -6.07
C HIS A 60 0.36 0.65 -6.43
N ALA A 61 -0.84 0.49 -5.90
CA ALA A 61 -1.96 1.39 -6.23
C ALA A 61 -1.66 2.84 -5.83
N ILE A 62 -1.10 3.06 -4.65
CA ILE A 62 -0.81 4.42 -4.18
C ILE A 62 0.37 5.02 -4.94
N ALA A 63 1.46 4.27 -5.05
CA ALA A 63 2.69 4.77 -5.68
C ALA A 63 2.52 5.01 -7.18
N ARG A 64 1.76 4.14 -7.87
CA ARG A 64 1.60 4.21 -9.32
C ARG A 64 0.56 5.24 -9.76
N ASN A 65 -0.54 5.35 -9.02
CA ASN A 65 -1.69 6.15 -9.44
C ASN A 65 -1.70 7.59 -8.89
N HIS A 66 -0.84 7.90 -7.94
CA HIS A 66 -0.67 9.25 -7.39
C HIS A 66 -1.98 9.90 -6.94
N PRO A 67 -2.69 9.32 -5.95
CA PRO A 67 -3.97 9.89 -5.49
C PRO A 67 -3.84 11.23 -4.77
N LEU A 68 -2.64 11.60 -4.32
CA LEU A 68 -2.38 12.87 -3.64
C LEU A 68 -1.70 13.85 -4.57
N ILE A 69 -1.80 15.14 -4.24
CA ILE A 69 -1.05 16.19 -4.93
C ILE A 69 0.45 16.02 -4.67
N ASP A 70 0.80 15.74 -3.40
CA ASP A 70 2.17 15.50 -2.98
C ASP A 70 2.17 14.47 -1.86
N GLY A 71 3.29 13.79 -1.66
CA GLY A 71 3.43 12.83 -0.56
C GLY A 71 2.96 11.42 -0.86
N ASN A 72 2.76 11.07 -2.13
CA ASN A 72 2.33 9.72 -2.51
C ASN A 72 3.31 8.64 -2.04
N LYS A 73 4.62 8.90 -2.09
CA LYS A 73 5.62 7.94 -1.62
C LYS A 73 5.50 7.70 -0.12
N GLY A 74 5.33 8.78 0.65
CA GLY A 74 5.15 8.68 2.09
C GLY A 74 3.88 7.92 2.46
N LEU A 75 2.77 8.19 1.77
CA LEU A 75 1.52 7.46 1.99
C LEU A 75 1.66 5.99 1.60
N ALA A 76 2.28 5.70 0.46
CA ALA A 76 2.49 4.32 0.01
C ALA A 76 3.25 3.51 1.06
N TRP A 77 4.32 4.06 1.62
CA TRP A 77 5.09 3.42 2.67
C TRP A 77 4.28 3.26 3.96
N SER A 78 3.75 4.36 4.48
CA SER A 78 3.07 4.37 5.79
C SER A 78 1.80 3.52 5.78
N ALA A 79 1.01 3.58 4.72
CA ALA A 79 -0.20 2.78 4.60
C ALA A 79 0.13 1.29 4.52
N THR A 80 1.13 0.92 3.71
CA THR A 80 1.51 -0.48 3.55
C THR A 80 2.07 -1.04 4.84
N ARG A 81 2.92 -0.29 5.53
CA ARG A 81 3.47 -0.74 6.81
C ARG A 81 2.37 -0.86 7.87
N THR A 82 1.45 0.11 7.94
CA THR A 82 0.31 0.05 8.86
C THR A 82 -0.54 -1.19 8.59
N PHE A 83 -0.82 -1.47 7.32
CA PHE A 83 -1.56 -2.67 6.93
C PHE A 83 -0.85 -3.94 7.39
N CYS A 84 0.45 -4.00 7.25
CA CYS A 84 1.25 -5.11 7.74
C CYS A 84 1.14 -5.26 9.26
N LEU A 85 1.42 -4.18 9.99
CA LEU A 85 1.45 -4.22 11.46
C LEU A 85 0.12 -4.62 12.07
N MET A 86 -0.99 -4.13 11.54
CA MET A 86 -2.31 -4.48 12.06
C MET A 86 -2.71 -5.94 11.79
N ASN A 87 -1.97 -6.62 10.94
CA ASN A 87 -2.23 -8.03 10.60
C ASN A 87 -1.11 -8.98 11.07
N GLY A 88 -0.21 -8.51 11.92
CA GLY A 88 0.84 -9.36 12.50
C GLY A 88 2.08 -9.53 11.62
N TYR A 89 2.31 -8.61 10.72
CA TYR A 89 3.47 -8.62 9.81
C TYR A 89 4.27 -7.33 9.93
N ASP A 90 5.47 -7.32 9.39
CA ASP A 90 6.26 -6.10 9.25
C ASP A 90 7.15 -6.19 8.01
N ILE A 91 7.72 -5.05 7.63
CA ILE A 91 8.63 -4.93 6.50
C ILE A 91 10.02 -4.65 7.05
N LYS A 92 10.99 -5.49 6.69
CA LYS A 92 12.38 -5.40 7.19
C LYS A 92 13.24 -4.45 6.36
N TYR A 93 12.64 -3.39 5.86
CA TYR A 93 13.36 -2.40 5.07
C TYR A 93 13.71 -1.17 5.89
N SER A 94 14.86 -0.56 5.58
CA SER A 94 15.16 0.80 6.00
C SER A 94 14.28 1.76 5.18
N VAL A 95 14.14 3.00 5.67
CA VAL A 95 13.41 4.04 4.94
C VAL A 95 14.04 4.28 3.56
N THR A 96 15.37 4.26 3.48
CA THR A 96 16.08 4.46 2.20
C THR A 96 15.76 3.36 1.19
N GLU A 97 15.76 2.09 1.61
CA GLU A 97 15.41 0.97 0.73
C GLU A 97 13.96 1.08 0.25
N ALA A 98 13.06 1.45 1.16
CA ALA A 98 11.66 1.64 0.83
C ALA A 98 11.46 2.76 -0.20
N GLU A 99 12.17 3.86 -0.05
CA GLU A 99 12.09 4.98 -1.00
C GLU A 99 12.53 4.55 -2.40
N LEU A 100 13.62 3.82 -2.51
CA LEU A 100 14.11 3.33 -3.82
C LEU A 100 13.10 2.42 -4.49
N LEU A 101 12.51 1.51 -3.73
CA LEU A 101 11.47 0.62 -4.25
C LEU A 101 10.26 1.41 -4.74
N ILE A 102 9.76 2.32 -3.92
CA ILE A 102 8.55 3.09 -4.24
C ILE A 102 8.77 4.01 -5.46
N VAL A 103 9.95 4.61 -5.59
CA VAL A 103 10.30 5.37 -6.79
C VAL A 103 10.22 4.48 -8.03
N GLY A 104 10.74 3.26 -7.96
CA GLY A 104 10.66 2.31 -9.07
C GLY A 104 9.22 1.92 -9.41
N ILE A 105 8.38 1.72 -8.38
CA ILE A 105 6.96 1.44 -8.60
C ILE A 105 6.29 2.63 -9.30
N ALA A 106 6.55 3.84 -8.83
CA ALA A 106 5.97 5.05 -9.41
C ALA A 106 6.32 5.21 -10.90
N ARG A 107 7.52 4.79 -11.29
CA ARG A 107 7.95 4.80 -12.71
C ARG A 107 7.36 3.68 -13.54
N GLY A 108 6.75 2.68 -12.90
CA GLY A 108 6.21 1.52 -13.61
C GLY A 108 7.22 0.39 -13.80
N ASP A 109 8.31 0.38 -13.02
CA ASP A 109 9.36 -0.64 -13.14
C ASP A 109 8.95 -1.99 -12.59
N TYR A 110 7.97 -2.04 -11.69
CA TYR A 110 7.61 -3.26 -10.94
C TYR A 110 6.13 -3.56 -10.98
N GLU A 111 5.80 -4.84 -11.18
CA GLU A 111 4.46 -5.38 -11.01
C GLU A 111 4.31 -5.92 -9.59
N VAL A 112 3.05 -6.24 -9.19
CA VAL A 112 2.76 -6.70 -7.82
C VAL A 112 3.62 -7.90 -7.41
N ALA A 113 3.79 -8.90 -8.28
CA ALA A 113 4.59 -10.09 -7.96
C ALA A 113 6.04 -9.74 -7.64
N GLU A 114 6.63 -8.79 -8.36
CA GLU A 114 7.99 -8.33 -8.12
C GLU A 114 8.09 -7.56 -6.81
N ILE A 115 7.08 -6.76 -6.49
CA ILE A 115 7.03 -6.01 -5.23
C ILE A 115 6.99 -6.98 -4.03
N VAL A 116 6.22 -8.06 -4.14
CA VAL A 116 6.16 -9.09 -3.09
C VAL A 116 7.56 -9.60 -2.75
N GLU A 117 8.34 -9.92 -3.78
CA GLU A 117 9.70 -10.44 -3.57
C GLU A 117 10.63 -9.39 -2.97
N LEU A 118 10.52 -8.14 -3.42
CA LEU A 118 11.40 -7.07 -2.98
C LEU A 118 11.07 -6.57 -1.57
N LEU A 119 9.80 -6.56 -1.17
CA LEU A 119 9.39 -6.08 0.15
C LEU A 119 9.87 -6.95 1.30
N GLN A 120 9.98 -8.25 1.09
CA GLN A 120 10.40 -9.18 2.13
C GLN A 120 9.58 -9.01 3.42
N ILE A 121 8.27 -9.15 3.29
CA ILE A 121 7.36 -9.07 4.42
C ILE A 121 7.57 -10.29 5.31
N VAL A 122 7.66 -10.07 6.61
CA VAL A 122 7.89 -11.11 7.61
C VAL A 122 6.84 -11.04 8.70
N ARG A 123 6.62 -12.13 9.42
CA ARG A 123 5.77 -12.11 10.60
C ARG A 123 6.48 -11.35 11.73
N SER A 124 5.74 -10.48 12.37
CA SER A 124 6.26 -9.72 13.50
C SER A 124 6.08 -10.48 14.82
#